data_636765fe83642a91aeffae5e366dab15
#
_entry.id   636765fe83642a91aeffae5e366dab15
#
_cell.length_a   1.000
_cell.length_b   1.000
_cell.length_c   1.000
_cell.angle_alpha   90.00
_cell.angle_beta   90.00
_cell.angle_gamma   90.00
#
_symmetry.space_group_name_H-M   'P 1'
#
loop_
_entity.id
_entity.type
_entity.pdbx_description
1 polymer ?
#
loop_
_entity_poly.entity_id
_entity_poly.type
_entity_poly.pdbx_seq_one_letter_code
_entity_poly.pdbx_strand_id
1 'polypeptide(L)'
;SMGTAVGEAIVASAELAILQEAPLIVIPSSGGARMQEGILSLMQMARTTAAAARLGDIPHVCVMADPTLAGVTASFAAIADVIIGEPGATIRFAGSRVVQGALRRRAPVEDHTAEWVQKHGMLDLVVPRRELRETVSRIVSHLTPSIVATPVIEAEIAQT
;
A
#
# COMPACT_ATOMS: atom_id res chain seq x y z
N SER A 1 -12.96 -5.18 1.11
CA SER A 1 -12.34 -6.02 2.14
C SER A 1 -11.44 -7.08 1.51
N MET A 2 -10.31 -7.37 2.13
CA MET A 2 -9.33 -8.34 1.67
C MET A 2 -9.82 -9.77 1.93
N GLY A 3 -10.11 -10.50 0.87
CA GLY A 3 -10.36 -11.95 0.87
C GLY A 3 -9.32 -12.67 0.03
N THR A 4 -9.54 -13.95 -0.26
CA THR A 4 -8.63 -14.81 -1.04
C THR A 4 -8.27 -14.22 -2.39
N ALA A 5 -9.25 -13.71 -3.14
CA ALA A 5 -9.02 -13.12 -4.46
C ALA A 5 -8.11 -11.87 -4.41
N VAL A 6 -8.30 -11.02 -3.40
CA VAL A 6 -7.44 -9.83 -3.22
C VAL A 6 -6.05 -10.25 -2.77
N GLY A 7 -5.95 -11.19 -1.83
CA GLY A 7 -4.65 -11.73 -1.40
C GLY A 7 -3.87 -12.33 -2.56
N GLU A 8 -4.53 -13.11 -3.42
CA GLU A 8 -3.92 -13.68 -4.62
C GLU A 8 -3.43 -12.60 -5.59
N ALA A 9 -4.24 -11.56 -5.82
CA ALA A 9 -3.86 -10.45 -6.69
C ALA A 9 -2.61 -9.71 -6.18
N ILE A 10 -2.50 -9.48 -4.86
CA ILE A 10 -1.30 -8.84 -4.27
C ILE A 10 -0.07 -9.76 -4.44
N VAL A 11 -0.22 -11.06 -4.19
CA VAL A 11 0.88 -12.04 -4.36
C VAL A 11 1.35 -12.04 -5.82
N ALA A 12 0.42 -12.18 -6.78
CA ALA A 12 0.74 -12.18 -8.20
C ALA A 12 1.38 -10.84 -8.65
N SER A 13 0.94 -9.71 -8.09
CA SER A 13 1.54 -8.41 -8.38
C SER A 13 2.97 -8.31 -7.87
N ALA A 14 3.24 -8.83 -6.68
CA ALA A 14 4.60 -8.87 -6.13
C ALA A 14 5.52 -9.78 -6.97
N GLU A 15 5.04 -10.95 -7.38
CA GLU A 15 5.78 -11.86 -8.26
C GLU A 15 6.05 -11.23 -9.64
N LEU A 16 5.09 -10.51 -10.19
CA LEU A 16 5.26 -9.79 -11.44
C LEU A 16 6.28 -8.65 -11.30
N ALA A 17 6.24 -7.90 -10.19
CA ALA A 17 7.20 -6.85 -9.89
C ALA A 17 8.64 -7.41 -9.84
N ILE A 18 8.82 -8.57 -9.20
CA ILE A 18 10.11 -9.29 -9.15
C ILE A 18 10.56 -9.70 -10.55
N LEU A 19 9.66 -10.31 -11.33
CA LEU A 19 9.97 -10.79 -12.67
C LEU A 19 10.36 -9.66 -13.63
N GLN A 20 9.74 -8.50 -13.48
CA GLN A 20 9.96 -7.33 -14.34
C GLN A 20 11.01 -6.36 -13.79
N GLU A 21 11.56 -6.63 -12.61
CA GLU A 21 12.46 -5.71 -11.89
C GLU A 21 11.83 -4.30 -11.77
N ALA A 22 10.51 -4.24 -11.56
CA ALA A 22 9.73 -3.01 -11.56
C ALA A 22 9.17 -2.70 -10.17
N PRO A 23 9.07 -1.43 -9.76
CA PRO A 23 8.50 -1.05 -8.47
C PRO A 23 7.06 -1.55 -8.29
N LEU A 24 6.74 -2.04 -7.09
CA LEU A 24 5.38 -2.37 -6.71
C LEU A 24 4.70 -1.15 -6.09
N ILE A 25 3.64 -0.66 -6.71
CA ILE A 25 2.82 0.41 -6.17
C ILE A 25 1.45 -0.16 -5.81
N VAL A 26 1.05 -0.06 -4.54
CA VAL A 26 -0.26 -0.51 -4.05
C VAL A 26 -1.07 0.66 -3.50
N ILE A 27 -2.37 0.70 -3.82
CA ILE A 27 -3.27 1.77 -3.39
C ILE A 27 -4.47 1.12 -2.70
N PRO A 28 -4.33 0.71 -1.41
CA PRO A 28 -5.42 0.07 -0.70
C PRO A 28 -6.50 1.07 -0.29
N SER A 29 -7.77 0.63 -0.43
CA SER A 29 -8.95 1.20 0.22
C SER A 29 -9.79 0.05 0.74
N SER A 30 -9.68 -0.26 2.03
CA SER A 30 -10.24 -1.50 2.56
C SER A 30 -10.54 -1.42 4.06
N GLY A 31 -11.66 -2.02 4.45
CA GLY A 31 -12.02 -2.23 5.85
C GLY A 31 -11.23 -3.34 6.57
N GLY A 32 -10.29 -4.00 5.91
CA GLY A 32 -9.49 -5.10 6.45
C GLY A 32 -9.89 -6.48 5.93
N ALA A 33 -9.60 -7.53 6.71
CA ALA A 33 -9.91 -8.91 6.34
C ALA A 33 -11.41 -9.15 6.17
N ARG A 34 -11.78 -9.89 5.14
CA ARG A 34 -13.17 -10.16 4.76
C ARG A 34 -13.82 -11.18 5.70
N MET A 35 -14.78 -10.74 6.50
CA MET A 35 -15.44 -11.58 7.50
C MET A 35 -16.15 -12.81 6.89
N GLN A 36 -16.71 -12.66 5.70
CA GLN A 36 -17.46 -13.74 5.03
C GLN A 36 -16.58 -14.95 4.63
N GLU A 37 -15.28 -14.75 4.52
CA GLU A 37 -14.32 -15.82 4.21
C GLU A 37 -13.64 -16.39 5.46
N GLY A 38 -14.01 -15.93 6.65
CA GLY A 38 -13.52 -16.45 7.92
C GLY A 38 -12.00 -16.50 8.01
N ILE A 39 -11.46 -17.65 8.40
CA ILE A 39 -10.01 -17.87 8.58
C ILE A 39 -9.21 -17.66 7.28
N LEU A 40 -9.80 -17.95 6.12
CA LEU A 40 -9.11 -17.80 4.84
C LEU A 40 -8.74 -16.35 4.57
N SER A 41 -9.57 -15.39 4.96
CA SER A 41 -9.24 -13.97 4.83
C SER A 41 -8.12 -13.53 5.79
N LEU A 42 -8.05 -14.11 6.98
CA LEU A 42 -6.96 -13.83 7.92
C LEU A 42 -5.62 -14.39 7.43
N MET A 43 -5.63 -15.54 6.78
CA MET A 43 -4.42 -16.14 6.18
C MET A 43 -3.85 -15.28 5.07
N GLN A 44 -4.66 -14.42 4.42
CA GLN A 44 -4.15 -13.50 3.39
C GLN A 44 -3.15 -12.48 3.95
N MET A 45 -3.25 -12.11 5.21
CA MET A 45 -2.30 -11.21 5.84
C MET A 45 -0.88 -11.79 5.79
N ALA A 46 -0.71 -13.04 6.23
CA ALA A 46 0.57 -13.73 6.19
C ALA A 46 1.08 -13.93 4.74
N ARG A 47 0.18 -14.31 3.81
CA ARG A 47 0.53 -14.52 2.41
C ARG A 47 1.03 -13.25 1.75
N THR A 48 0.32 -12.15 1.91
CA THR A 48 0.68 -10.86 1.29
C THR A 48 1.93 -10.26 1.91
N THR A 49 2.12 -10.42 3.22
CA THR A 49 3.36 -10.01 3.91
C THR A 49 4.55 -10.82 3.40
N ALA A 50 4.42 -12.14 3.28
CA ALA A 50 5.49 -12.99 2.76
C ALA A 50 5.83 -12.67 1.29
N ALA A 51 4.83 -12.33 0.47
CA ALA A 51 5.05 -11.92 -0.91
C ALA A 51 5.78 -10.57 -0.98
N ALA A 52 5.37 -9.58 -0.20
CA ALA A 52 6.04 -8.29 -0.14
C ALA A 52 7.49 -8.41 0.38
N ALA A 53 7.73 -9.26 1.37
CA ALA A 53 9.09 -9.51 1.87
C ALA A 53 10.04 -10.14 0.83
N ARG A 54 9.52 -10.75 -0.24
CA ARG A 54 10.31 -11.31 -1.35
C ARG A 54 10.74 -10.27 -2.39
N LEU A 55 10.23 -9.05 -2.31
CA LEU A 55 10.61 -7.98 -3.23
C LEU A 55 12.10 -7.63 -3.13
N GLY A 56 12.72 -7.81 -1.96
CA GLY A 56 14.14 -7.51 -1.76
C GLY A 56 14.43 -6.03 -2.01
N ASP A 57 15.27 -5.73 -3.00
CA ASP A 57 15.66 -4.37 -3.36
C ASP A 57 14.64 -3.67 -4.30
N ILE A 58 13.56 -4.35 -4.68
CA ILE A 58 12.51 -3.77 -5.54
C ILE A 58 11.63 -2.85 -4.68
N PRO A 59 11.53 -1.56 -5.03
CA PRO A 59 10.76 -0.61 -4.23
C PRO A 59 9.29 -0.96 -4.11
N HIS A 60 8.79 -0.94 -2.88
CA HIS A 60 7.38 -1.10 -2.54
C HIS A 60 6.82 0.23 -2.02
N VAL A 61 5.95 0.86 -2.77
CA VAL A 61 5.28 2.11 -2.40
C VAL A 61 3.81 1.84 -2.10
N CYS A 62 3.35 2.27 -0.94
CA CYS A 62 1.94 2.13 -0.55
C CYS A 62 1.28 3.49 -0.41
N VAL A 63 0.13 3.70 -1.08
CA VAL A 63 -0.72 4.88 -0.92
C VAL A 63 -2.00 4.48 -0.20
N MET A 64 -2.08 4.74 1.10
CA MET A 64 -3.24 4.42 1.92
C MET A 64 -4.38 5.42 1.66
N ALA A 65 -5.39 4.98 0.88
CA ALA A 65 -6.62 5.73 0.64
C ALA A 65 -7.65 5.49 1.75
N ASP A 66 -8.71 6.29 1.77
CA ASP A 66 -9.78 6.17 2.77
C ASP A 66 -10.79 5.05 2.41
N PRO A 67 -11.08 4.14 3.36
CA PRO A 67 -10.31 3.82 4.55
C PRO A 67 -9.25 2.74 4.29
N THR A 68 -8.17 2.70 5.09
CA THR A 68 -7.23 1.57 5.10
C THR A 68 -7.11 1.03 6.52
N LEU A 69 -7.71 -0.13 6.79
CA LEU A 69 -7.95 -0.60 8.15
C LEU A 69 -7.43 -2.03 8.39
N ALA A 70 -7.21 -2.31 9.67
CA ALA A 70 -7.05 -3.65 10.26
C ALA A 70 -6.05 -4.53 9.49
N GLY A 71 -6.52 -5.67 8.95
CA GLY A 71 -5.68 -6.66 8.30
C GLY A 71 -4.93 -6.18 7.06
N VAL A 72 -5.40 -5.14 6.36
CA VAL A 72 -4.68 -4.54 5.24
C VAL A 72 -3.55 -3.64 5.75
N THR A 73 -3.85 -2.76 6.71
CA THR A 73 -2.82 -1.94 7.36
C THR A 73 -1.76 -2.81 8.03
N ALA A 74 -2.19 -3.87 8.73
CA ALA A 74 -1.32 -4.76 9.50
C ALA A 74 -0.55 -5.80 8.66
N SER A 75 -0.60 -5.72 7.34
CA SER A 75 0.09 -6.65 6.45
C SER A 75 0.94 -5.89 5.42
N PHE A 76 0.69 -6.09 4.14
CA PHE A 76 1.50 -5.52 3.06
C PHE A 76 1.54 -3.98 3.04
N ALA A 77 0.53 -3.28 3.57
CA ALA A 77 0.49 -1.83 3.50
C ALA A 77 1.49 -1.13 4.44
N ALA A 78 1.66 -1.64 5.68
CA ALA A 78 2.56 -1.02 6.67
C ALA A 78 4.02 -1.46 6.56
N ILE A 79 4.36 -2.37 5.64
CA ILE A 79 5.73 -2.84 5.41
C ILE A 79 6.32 -2.32 4.09
N ALA A 80 5.64 -1.37 3.46
CA ALA A 80 6.16 -0.70 2.27
C ALA A 80 7.38 0.18 2.62
N ASP A 81 8.28 0.36 1.66
CA ASP A 81 9.47 1.22 1.81
C ASP A 81 9.10 2.69 1.94
N VAL A 82 8.01 3.09 1.27
CA VAL A 82 7.43 4.43 1.41
C VAL A 82 5.92 4.31 1.56
N ILE A 83 5.40 4.91 2.63
CA ILE A 83 3.99 4.88 2.98
C ILE A 83 3.39 6.28 2.90
N ILE A 84 2.43 6.47 2.01
CA ILE A 84 1.74 7.73 1.77
C ILE A 84 0.29 7.60 2.21
N GLY A 85 -0.25 8.60 2.90
CA GLY A 85 -1.67 8.70 3.21
C GLY A 85 -2.36 9.80 2.39
N GLU A 86 -3.61 9.62 2.01
CA GLU A 86 -4.43 10.72 1.51
C GLU A 86 -4.90 11.59 2.69
N PRO A 87 -5.01 12.92 2.54
CA PRO A 87 -5.50 13.80 3.61
C PRO A 87 -6.85 13.35 4.15
N GLY A 88 -6.96 13.28 5.47
CA GLY A 88 -8.19 12.87 6.17
C GLY A 88 -8.53 11.38 6.07
N ALA A 89 -7.74 10.57 5.36
CA ALA A 89 -7.99 9.12 5.25
C ALA A 89 -7.96 8.45 6.62
N THR A 90 -8.92 7.59 6.86
CA THR A 90 -8.99 6.79 8.09
C THR A 90 -8.02 5.60 7.98
N ILE A 91 -6.96 5.63 8.79
CA ILE A 91 -5.94 4.57 8.80
C ILE A 91 -5.85 4.01 10.22
N ARG A 92 -6.13 2.71 10.39
CA ARG A 92 -6.19 2.07 11.71
C ARG A 92 -5.67 0.64 11.67
N PHE A 93 -4.97 0.26 12.72
CA PHE A 93 -4.58 -1.13 12.94
C PHE A 93 -5.79 -2.04 13.27
N ALA A 94 -6.77 -1.53 14.03
CA ALA A 94 -7.95 -2.29 14.42
C ALA A 94 -9.24 -1.60 13.98
N GLY A 95 -10.22 -2.38 13.53
CA GLY A 95 -11.54 -1.87 13.16
C GLY A 95 -12.24 -1.22 14.36
N SER A 96 -13.07 -0.19 14.09
CA SER A 96 -13.77 0.60 15.13
C SER A 96 -14.58 -0.27 16.10
N ARG A 97 -15.18 -1.36 15.63
CA ARG A 97 -15.94 -2.31 16.45
C ARG A 97 -15.07 -3.04 17.47
N VAL A 98 -13.87 -3.44 17.07
CA VAL A 98 -12.91 -4.12 17.96
C VAL A 98 -12.42 -3.16 19.03
N VAL A 99 -12.05 -1.94 18.64
CA VAL A 99 -11.62 -0.89 19.57
C VAL A 99 -12.72 -0.54 20.56
N GLN A 100 -13.94 -0.35 20.06
CA GLN A 100 -15.11 -0.04 20.91
C GLN A 100 -15.42 -1.17 21.90
N GLY A 101 -15.32 -2.44 21.45
CA GLY A 101 -15.52 -3.60 22.31
C GLY A 101 -14.44 -3.73 23.39
N ALA A 102 -13.17 -3.51 23.05
CA ALA A 102 -12.05 -3.64 23.97
C ALA A 102 -11.98 -2.48 24.97
N LEU A 103 -12.15 -1.24 24.51
CA LEU A 103 -11.98 -0.04 25.35
C LEU A 103 -13.29 0.43 26.01
N ARG A 104 -14.44 -0.16 25.68
CA ARG A 104 -15.80 0.23 26.14
C ARG A 104 -16.12 1.72 25.92
N ARG A 105 -15.41 2.38 25.04
CA ARG A 105 -15.61 3.79 24.63
C ARG A 105 -15.35 3.96 23.15
N ARG A 106 -15.99 4.95 22.52
CA ARG A 106 -15.63 5.36 21.16
C ARG A 106 -14.26 6.02 21.20
N ALA A 107 -13.35 5.57 20.32
CA ALA A 107 -12.15 6.33 20.05
C ALA A 107 -12.55 7.68 19.39
N PRO A 108 -11.89 8.78 19.74
CA PRO A 108 -12.08 10.06 19.06
C PRO A 108 -11.90 9.87 17.55
N VAL A 109 -12.70 10.60 16.78
CA VAL A 109 -12.67 10.51 15.30
C VAL A 109 -11.32 11.02 14.76
N GLU A 110 -10.74 11.97 15.45
CA GLU A 110 -9.46 12.62 15.12
C GLU A 110 -8.25 11.69 15.30
N ASP A 111 -8.36 10.72 16.22
CA ASP A 111 -7.35 9.69 16.41
C ASP A 111 -7.45 8.73 15.24
N HIS A 112 -6.46 8.70 14.35
CA HIS A 112 -6.34 7.77 13.21
C HIS A 112 -6.66 8.35 11.83
N THR A 113 -6.67 9.67 11.66
CA THR A 113 -6.53 10.27 10.33
C THR A 113 -5.10 10.12 9.82
N ALA A 114 -4.90 10.25 8.52
CA ALA A 114 -3.57 10.17 7.91
C ALA A 114 -2.58 11.14 8.57
N GLU A 115 -3.03 12.36 8.90
CA GLU A 115 -2.22 13.38 9.57
C GLU A 115 -1.83 12.95 10.99
N TRP A 116 -2.77 12.36 11.73
CA TRP A 116 -2.49 11.83 13.05
C TRP A 116 -1.48 10.69 13.00
N VAL A 117 -1.67 9.76 12.06
CA VAL A 117 -0.80 8.59 11.85
C VAL A 117 0.61 9.03 11.42
N GLN A 118 0.71 10.05 10.54
CA GLN A 118 1.98 10.65 10.16
C GLN A 118 2.71 11.29 11.35
N LYS A 119 1.99 12.05 12.17
CA LYS A 119 2.56 12.67 13.38
C LYS A 119 3.14 11.64 14.35
N HIS A 120 2.65 10.40 14.32
CA HIS A 120 3.14 9.30 15.15
C HIS A 120 4.19 8.43 14.43
N GLY A 121 4.68 8.85 13.26
CA GLY A 121 5.78 8.21 12.55
C GLY A 121 5.43 6.93 11.79
N MET A 122 4.14 6.70 11.52
CA MET A 122 3.69 5.51 10.77
C MET A 122 3.40 5.78 9.29
N LEU A 123 3.46 7.03 8.85
CA LEU A 123 3.40 7.45 7.45
C LEU A 123 4.58 8.38 7.17
N ASP A 124 5.14 8.27 5.99
CA ASP A 124 6.21 9.16 5.52
C ASP A 124 5.63 10.49 5.04
N LEU A 125 4.54 10.43 4.27
CA LEU A 125 3.94 11.60 3.63
C LEU A 125 2.40 11.57 3.74
N VAL A 126 1.81 12.75 3.78
CA VAL A 126 0.38 12.95 3.50
C VAL A 126 0.27 13.81 2.25
N VAL A 127 -0.35 13.25 1.19
CA VAL A 127 -0.34 13.85 -0.16
C VAL A 127 -1.76 13.89 -0.75
N PRO A 128 -2.25 15.07 -1.17
CA PRO A 128 -3.53 15.17 -1.86
C PRO A 128 -3.56 14.34 -3.15
N ARG A 129 -4.72 13.74 -3.45
CA ARG A 129 -4.90 12.85 -4.62
C ARG A 129 -4.40 13.45 -5.93
N ARG A 130 -4.61 14.74 -6.16
CA ARG A 130 -4.16 15.45 -7.36
C ARG A 130 -2.65 15.48 -7.54
N GLU A 131 -1.90 15.34 -6.45
CA GLU A 131 -0.43 15.41 -6.40
C GLU A 131 0.22 14.02 -6.33
N LEU A 132 -0.57 12.95 -6.11
CA LEU A 132 -0.06 11.60 -5.92
C LEU A 132 0.76 11.11 -7.10
N ARG A 133 0.28 11.34 -8.34
CA ARG A 133 0.98 10.88 -9.55
C ARG A 133 2.40 11.43 -9.62
N GLU A 134 2.54 12.74 -9.44
CA GLU A 134 3.84 13.40 -9.49
C GLU A 134 4.74 12.96 -8.33
N THR A 135 4.19 12.91 -7.12
CA THR A 135 4.92 12.50 -5.92
C THR A 135 5.41 11.06 -6.02
N VAL A 136 4.55 10.11 -6.38
CA VAL A 136 4.93 8.70 -6.54
C VAL A 136 5.95 8.53 -7.66
N SER A 137 5.76 9.20 -8.81
CA SER A 137 6.74 9.17 -9.90
C SER A 137 8.13 9.64 -9.47
N ARG A 138 8.19 10.72 -8.70
CA ARG A 138 9.45 11.26 -8.16
C ARG A 138 10.10 10.31 -7.17
N ILE A 139 9.32 9.73 -6.25
CA ILE A 139 9.82 8.73 -5.28
C ILE A 139 10.40 7.53 -6.02
N VAL A 140 9.64 6.95 -6.95
CA VAL A 140 10.07 5.81 -7.75
C VAL A 140 11.35 6.12 -8.52
N SER A 141 11.45 7.29 -9.14
CA SER A 141 12.65 7.69 -9.90
C SER A 141 13.90 7.83 -9.02
N HIS A 142 13.74 8.15 -7.75
CA HIS A 142 14.86 8.18 -6.79
C HIS A 142 15.25 6.78 -6.28
N LEU A 143 14.27 5.90 -6.12
CA LEU A 143 14.52 4.54 -5.62
C LEU A 143 14.99 3.58 -6.72
N THR A 144 14.76 3.92 -8.00
CA THR A 144 15.15 3.08 -9.16
C THR A 144 15.96 3.85 -10.20
N PRO A 145 17.14 4.36 -9.85
CA PRO A 145 17.92 5.20 -10.76
C PRO A 145 18.35 4.50 -12.05
N SER A 146 18.43 3.17 -12.06
CA SER A 146 18.85 2.39 -13.23
C SER A 146 17.74 2.18 -14.28
N ILE A 147 16.45 2.30 -13.89
CA ILE A 147 15.31 2.05 -14.79
C ILE A 147 15.01 3.30 -15.65
N VAL A 148 15.35 4.48 -15.17
CA VAL A 148 15.08 5.76 -15.86
C VAL A 148 16.04 6.01 -17.03
N ALA A 149 17.12 5.26 -17.14
CA ALA A 149 18.19 5.46 -18.12
C ALA A 149 18.03 4.68 -19.44
N THR A 150 16.88 4.05 -19.71
CA THR A 150 16.66 3.49 -21.04
C THR A 150 16.20 4.63 -21.96
N PRO A 151 17.06 5.12 -22.89
CA PRO A 151 16.61 6.09 -23.87
C PRO A 151 15.50 5.43 -24.70
N VAL A 152 14.41 6.14 -24.90
CA VAL A 152 13.46 5.79 -25.94
C VAL A 152 14.27 5.72 -27.23
N ILE A 153 14.47 4.51 -27.75
CA ILE A 153 15.03 4.34 -29.09
C ILE A 153 14.03 5.01 -30.01
N GLU A 154 14.33 6.23 -30.41
CA GLU A 154 13.68 6.83 -31.59
C GLU A 154 13.97 5.85 -32.71
N ALA A 155 12.92 5.11 -33.11
CA ALA A 155 12.99 4.32 -34.33
C ALA A 155 13.23 5.32 -35.46
N GLU A 156 14.47 5.40 -35.90
CA GLU A 156 14.81 5.97 -37.20
C GLU A 156 13.96 5.25 -38.24
N ILE A 157 12.87 5.86 -38.64
CA ILE A 157 12.18 5.50 -39.87
C ILE A 157 13.18 5.88 -40.96
N ALA A 158 14.01 4.89 -41.30
CA ALA A 158 14.91 4.98 -42.45
C ALA A 158 14.08 5.31 -43.67
N GLN A 159 14.42 6.44 -44.23
CA GLN A 159 14.04 6.82 -45.60
C GLN A 159 14.45 5.72 -46.57
N THR A 160 13.49 5.15 -47.26
CA THR A 160 13.68 4.62 -48.59
C THR A 160 12.38 4.77 -49.35
#